data_3f415b547cb1cd3198b53cdcd2b5ba50
#
_entry.id   3f415b547cb1cd3198b53cdcd2b5ba50
#
_cell.length_a   1.000
_cell.length_b   1.000
_cell.length_c   1.000
_cell.angle_alpha   90.00
_cell.angle_beta   90.00
_cell.angle_gamma   90.00
#
_symmetry.space_group_name_H-M   'P 1'
#
loop_
_entity.id
_entity.type
_entity.pdbx_description
1 polymer ?
#
loop_
_entity_poly.entity_id
_entity_poly.type
_entity_poly.pdbx_seq_one_letter_code
_entity_poly.pdbx_strand_id
1 'polypeptide(L)'
;LFIYFLFQMRKSGILFVTLLIGNLILMRMFFDNYKQHTDAQIRQSLFWEYDMSRFDWEKMRTLVVQRVIERGRKDDFFAILNRYGVEGVKESIKEIPTMNAKDISFVCAVFDLKKEDLKCYTRKLSHPQHWNS
;
A
#
# COMPACT_ATOMS: atom_id res chain seq x y z
N LEU A 1 -5.72 -1.72 5.22
CA LEU A 1 -5.10 -0.38 5.25
C LEU A 1 -6.02 0.71 4.69
N PHE A 2 -6.64 0.49 3.53
CA PHE A 2 -7.60 1.40 2.93
C PHE A 2 -8.83 1.65 3.84
N ILE A 3 -9.39 0.60 4.43
CA ILE A 3 -10.52 0.69 5.38
C ILE A 3 -10.11 1.48 6.63
N TYR A 4 -8.92 1.28 7.14
CA TYR A 4 -8.39 2.04 8.27
C TYR A 4 -8.24 3.52 7.93
N PHE A 5 -7.73 3.82 6.74
CA PHE A 5 -7.58 5.18 6.24
C PHE A 5 -8.93 5.89 6.09
N LEU A 6 -9.93 5.21 5.50
CA LEU A 6 -11.30 5.73 5.42
C LEU A 6 -11.93 5.97 6.81
N PHE A 7 -11.66 5.09 7.76
CA PHE A 7 -12.15 5.22 9.12
C PHE A 7 -11.54 6.41 9.86
N GLN A 8 -10.26 6.68 9.67
CA GLN A 8 -9.61 7.87 10.22
C GLN A 8 -10.12 9.17 9.58
N MET A 9 -10.37 9.18 8.29
CA MET A 9 -10.99 10.32 7.61
C MET A 9 -12.39 10.62 8.15
N ARG A 10 -13.18 9.59 8.46
CA ARG A 10 -14.51 9.75 9.05
C ARG A 10 -14.48 10.31 10.48
N LYS A 11 -13.47 9.93 11.28
CA LYS A 11 -13.32 10.44 12.67
C LYS A 11 -12.91 11.90 12.74
N SER A 12 -12.16 12.40 11.78
CA SER A 12 -11.67 13.78 11.77
C SER A 12 -12.72 14.79 11.31
N GLY A 13 -13.95 14.38 10.98
CA GLY A 13 -15.04 15.29 10.62
C GLY A 13 -14.76 16.14 9.38
N ILE A 14 -13.79 15.77 8.58
CA ILE A 14 -13.39 16.46 7.36
C ILE A 14 -14.39 16.10 6.27
N LEU A 15 -15.39 16.95 6.11
CA LEU A 15 -16.43 16.83 5.11
C LEU A 15 -15.89 17.10 3.70
N PHE A 16 -16.45 16.41 2.78
CA PHE A 16 -16.48 16.34 1.32
C PHE A 16 -15.76 17.45 0.51
N VAL A 17 -15.65 18.68 0.98
CA VAL A 17 -15.03 19.81 0.24
C VAL A 17 -13.50 19.75 0.26
N THR A 18 -12.93 19.05 1.21
CA THR A 18 -11.49 18.81 1.36
C THR A 18 -11.01 17.54 0.66
N LEU A 19 -11.90 16.81 -0.05
CA LEU A 19 -11.58 15.48 -0.61
C LEU A 19 -10.47 15.52 -1.68
N LEU A 20 -10.30 16.61 -2.43
CA LEU A 20 -9.26 16.72 -3.46
C LEU A 20 -7.97 17.36 -2.92
N ILE A 21 -8.06 18.39 -2.09
CA ILE A 21 -6.90 19.08 -1.50
C ILE A 21 -6.50 18.44 -0.17
N GLY A 22 -7.47 18.01 0.61
CA GLY A 22 -7.28 17.32 1.89
C GLY A 22 -6.65 15.94 1.74
N ASN A 23 -6.89 15.22 0.64
CA ASN A 23 -6.23 13.95 0.36
C ASN A 23 -4.71 14.10 0.21
N LEU A 24 -4.24 15.11 -0.51
CA LEU A 24 -2.81 15.39 -0.67
C LEU A 24 -2.15 15.82 0.64
N ILE A 25 -2.81 16.63 1.44
CA ILE A 25 -2.29 17.12 2.74
C ILE A 25 -2.31 16.01 3.78
N LEU A 26 -3.40 15.24 3.89
CA LEU A 26 -3.51 14.09 4.79
C LEU A 26 -2.51 12.98 4.42
N MET A 27 -2.28 12.78 3.14
CA MET A 27 -1.29 11.83 2.66
C MET A 27 0.13 12.26 2.98
N ARG A 28 0.47 13.54 2.81
CA ARG A 28 1.77 14.06 3.25
C ARG A 28 1.94 13.92 4.75
N MET A 29 0.93 14.27 5.54
CA MET A 29 0.98 14.07 7.00
C MET A 29 1.10 12.60 7.39
N PHE A 30 0.46 11.70 6.66
CA PHE A 30 0.57 10.26 6.89
C PHE A 30 1.98 9.75 6.56
N PHE A 31 2.59 10.25 5.50
CA PHE A 31 3.97 9.93 5.12
C PHE A 31 5.01 10.53 6.07
N ASP A 32 4.84 11.78 6.46
CA ASP A 32 5.83 12.45 7.31
C ASP A 32 5.90 11.82 8.71
N ASN A 33 4.82 11.19 9.17
CA ASN A 33 4.77 10.57 10.48
C ASN A 33 5.53 9.23 10.59
N TYR A 34 5.82 8.52 9.49
CA TYR A 34 6.47 7.23 9.60
C TYR A 34 7.88 7.31 10.23
N LYS A 35 8.59 8.40 10.01
CA LYS A 35 9.94 8.64 10.59
C LYS A 35 9.92 8.77 12.11
N GLN A 36 8.78 9.11 12.69
CA GLN A 36 8.59 9.20 14.14
C GLN A 36 8.28 7.83 14.77
N HIS A 37 7.92 6.84 13.96
CA HIS A 37 7.55 5.48 14.36
C HIS A 37 8.59 4.45 13.94
N THR A 38 9.85 4.68 14.32
CA THR A 38 10.97 3.79 14.00
C THR A 38 10.90 2.45 14.74
N ASP A 39 10.09 2.37 15.79
CA ASP A 39 9.79 1.17 16.57
C ASP A 39 8.72 0.28 15.93
N ALA A 40 8.05 0.76 14.88
CA ALA A 40 7.04 0.00 14.18
C ALA A 40 7.62 -1.29 13.56
N GLN A 41 6.93 -2.40 13.76
CA GLN A 41 7.33 -3.72 13.25
C GLN A 41 6.23 -4.33 12.40
N ILE A 42 6.65 -5.06 11.37
CA ILE A 42 5.73 -5.80 10.51
C ILE A 42 5.25 -7.04 11.25
N ARG A 43 3.95 -7.24 11.33
CA ARG A 43 3.36 -8.41 11.98
C ARG A 43 3.70 -9.69 11.23
N GLN A 44 4.27 -10.65 11.91
CA GLN A 44 4.61 -11.95 11.33
C GLN A 44 3.36 -12.72 10.87
N SER A 45 2.21 -12.46 11.46
CA SER A 45 0.94 -13.10 11.06
C SER A 45 0.51 -12.79 9.61
N LEU A 46 1.08 -11.76 8.97
CA LEU A 46 0.88 -11.48 7.53
C LEU A 46 1.56 -12.53 6.63
N PHE A 47 2.49 -13.30 7.17
CA PHE A 47 3.34 -14.27 6.46
C PHE A 47 3.23 -15.68 7.07
N TRP A 48 2.06 -16.03 7.54
CA TRP A 48 1.81 -17.29 8.24
C TRP A 48 2.21 -18.54 7.44
N GLU A 49 2.23 -18.44 6.11
CA GLU A 49 2.63 -19.53 5.21
C GLU A 49 4.16 -19.66 5.02
N TYR A 50 4.95 -18.72 5.56
CA TYR A 50 6.40 -18.68 5.41
C TYR A 50 7.12 -19.00 6.73
N ASP A 51 8.25 -19.69 6.60
CA ASP A 51 9.19 -19.84 7.72
C ASP A 51 9.98 -18.55 7.92
N MET A 52 9.65 -17.81 8.97
CA MET A 52 10.27 -16.52 9.27
C MET A 52 11.76 -16.61 9.61
N SER A 53 12.25 -17.81 10.00
CA SER A 53 13.68 -18.01 10.27
C SER A 53 14.53 -17.97 9.00
N ARG A 54 13.91 -18.25 7.85
CA ARG A 54 14.54 -18.26 6.51
C ARG A 54 14.01 -17.17 5.59
N PHE A 55 13.23 -16.24 6.15
CA PHE A 55 12.56 -15.22 5.35
C PHE A 55 13.55 -14.12 4.92
N ASP A 56 13.77 -14.02 3.61
CA ASP A 56 14.63 -12.97 3.03
C ASP A 56 13.80 -11.74 2.70
N TRP A 57 13.85 -10.76 3.59
CA TRP A 57 13.08 -9.52 3.50
C TRP A 57 13.36 -8.72 2.23
N GLU A 58 14.59 -8.76 1.72
CA GLU A 58 14.97 -8.01 0.50
C GLU A 58 14.44 -8.72 -0.77
N LYS A 59 14.64 -10.02 -0.87
CA LYS A 59 14.12 -10.79 -2.00
C LYS A 59 12.60 -10.82 -2.04
N MET A 60 11.97 -10.84 -0.87
CA MET A 60 10.51 -10.89 -0.72
C MET A 60 9.86 -9.51 -0.61
N ARG A 61 10.60 -8.43 -0.87
CA ARG A 61 10.14 -7.04 -0.69
C ARG A 61 8.78 -6.78 -1.36
N THR A 62 8.60 -7.16 -2.61
CA THR A 62 7.33 -6.98 -3.34
C THR A 62 6.18 -7.70 -2.66
N LEU A 63 6.39 -8.94 -2.19
CA LEU A 63 5.38 -9.69 -1.44
C LEU A 63 5.06 -9.00 -0.10
N VAL A 64 6.08 -8.55 0.61
CA VAL A 64 5.90 -7.85 1.89
C VAL A 64 5.05 -6.60 1.71
N VAL A 65 5.39 -5.77 0.73
CA VAL A 65 4.64 -4.54 0.41
C VAL A 65 3.20 -4.89 -0.01
N GLN A 66 3.01 -5.89 -0.85
CA GLN A 66 1.69 -6.35 -1.26
C GLN A 66 0.83 -6.77 -0.07
N ARG A 67 1.35 -7.60 0.84
CA ARG A 67 0.62 -8.08 2.03
C ARG A 67 0.24 -6.94 2.97
N VAL A 68 1.13 -5.97 3.14
CA VAL A 68 0.85 -4.80 3.97
C VAL A 68 -0.25 -3.94 3.35
N ILE A 69 -0.24 -3.72 2.04
CA ILE A 69 -1.30 -2.98 1.35
C ILE A 69 -2.64 -3.69 1.48
N GLU A 70 -2.68 -5.01 1.26
CA GLU A 70 -3.92 -5.79 1.27
C GLU A 70 -4.52 -5.98 2.67
N ARG A 71 -3.69 -6.24 3.68
CA ARG A 71 -4.11 -6.69 5.00
C ARG A 71 -3.38 -6.02 6.16
N GLY A 72 -2.49 -5.09 5.90
CA GLY A 72 -1.69 -4.41 6.90
C GLY A 72 -2.49 -3.44 7.75
N ARG A 73 -1.90 -3.11 8.90
CA ARG A 73 -2.31 -2.02 9.77
C ARG A 73 -1.38 -0.83 9.59
N LYS A 74 -1.70 0.29 10.22
CA LYS A 74 -0.89 1.51 10.20
C LYS A 74 0.59 1.24 10.57
N ASP A 75 0.82 0.47 11.63
CA ASP A 75 2.17 0.16 12.09
C ASP A 75 2.96 -0.69 11.08
N ASP A 76 2.29 -1.66 10.42
CA ASP A 76 2.90 -2.44 9.34
C ASP A 76 3.32 -1.54 8.17
N PHE A 77 2.49 -0.55 7.84
CA PHE A 77 2.78 0.42 6.79
C PHE A 77 3.98 1.32 7.13
N PHE A 78 4.03 1.84 8.35
CA PHE A 78 5.19 2.58 8.82
C PHE A 78 6.46 1.74 8.84
N ALA A 79 6.35 0.47 9.22
CA ALA A 79 7.46 -0.45 9.25
C ALA A 79 8.05 -0.70 7.84
N ILE A 80 7.24 -0.87 6.81
CA ILE A 80 7.75 -1.01 5.43
C ILE A 80 8.37 0.28 4.90
N LEU A 81 7.82 1.44 5.24
CA LEU A 81 8.40 2.72 4.87
C LEU A 81 9.74 2.97 5.56
N ASN A 82 9.88 2.61 6.84
CA ASN A 82 11.15 2.69 7.56
C ASN A 82 12.19 1.71 7.01
N ARG A 83 11.75 0.51 6.59
CA ARG A 83 12.66 -0.54 6.11
C ARG A 83 13.15 -0.30 4.68
N TYR A 84 12.25 0.03 3.77
CA TYR A 84 12.54 0.11 2.33
C TYR A 84 12.61 1.53 1.80
N GLY A 85 12.21 2.51 2.58
CA GLY A 85 12.04 3.89 2.14
C GLY A 85 10.83 4.07 1.22
N VAL A 86 10.46 5.32 0.98
CA VAL A 86 9.32 5.66 0.12
C VAL A 86 9.54 5.16 -1.31
N GLU A 87 10.73 5.39 -1.87
CA GLU A 87 11.06 4.97 -3.23
C GLU A 87 11.11 3.44 -3.37
N GLY A 88 11.69 2.73 -2.40
CA GLY A 88 11.69 1.27 -2.38
C GLY A 88 10.30 0.66 -2.33
N VAL A 89 9.39 1.26 -1.57
CA VAL A 89 7.98 0.85 -1.52
C VAL A 89 7.28 1.16 -2.85
N LYS A 90 7.49 2.33 -3.45
CA LYS A 90 6.94 2.70 -4.77
C LYS A 90 7.36 1.72 -5.86
N GLU A 91 8.65 1.40 -5.94
CA GLU A 91 9.16 0.44 -6.91
C GLU A 91 8.52 -0.96 -6.71
N SER A 92 8.39 -1.39 -5.47
CA SER A 92 7.72 -2.66 -5.16
C SER A 92 6.25 -2.67 -5.57
N ILE A 93 5.53 -1.56 -5.36
CA ILE A 93 4.12 -1.41 -5.76
C ILE A 93 3.95 -1.57 -7.26
N LYS A 94 4.82 -0.98 -8.07
CA LYS A 94 4.79 -1.10 -9.53
C LYS A 94 4.90 -2.56 -10.00
N GLU A 95 5.67 -3.38 -9.28
CA GLU A 95 5.94 -4.79 -9.61
C GLU A 95 4.89 -5.78 -9.08
N ILE A 96 3.95 -5.37 -8.24
CA ILE A 96 2.91 -6.25 -7.70
C ILE A 96 2.08 -6.84 -8.84
N PRO A 97 1.98 -8.19 -8.93
CA PRO A 97 1.34 -8.85 -10.08
C PRO A 97 -0.19 -8.74 -10.08
N THR A 98 -0.79 -8.63 -8.91
CA THR A 98 -2.25 -8.54 -8.75
C THR A 98 -2.62 -7.62 -7.61
N MET A 99 -3.63 -6.78 -7.82
CA MET A 99 -4.14 -5.86 -6.81
C MET A 99 -5.62 -5.59 -7.09
N ASN A 100 -6.44 -5.44 -6.07
CA ASN A 100 -7.85 -5.07 -6.24
C ASN A 100 -8.00 -3.58 -6.59
N ALA A 101 -9.18 -3.19 -7.09
CA ALA A 101 -9.42 -1.81 -7.54
C ALA A 101 -9.29 -0.77 -6.42
N LYS A 102 -9.67 -1.13 -5.19
CA LYS A 102 -9.55 -0.25 -4.02
C LYS A 102 -8.09 0.02 -3.65
N ASP A 103 -7.28 -1.03 -3.64
CA ASP A 103 -5.86 -0.91 -3.33
C ASP A 103 -5.11 -0.17 -4.43
N ILE A 104 -5.46 -0.38 -5.71
CA ILE A 104 -4.93 0.42 -6.84
C ILE A 104 -5.22 1.90 -6.64
N SER A 105 -6.45 2.26 -6.33
CA SER A 105 -6.83 3.65 -6.07
C SER A 105 -6.08 4.24 -4.88
N PHE A 106 -5.92 3.47 -3.82
CA PHE A 106 -5.18 3.87 -2.63
C PHE A 106 -3.71 4.15 -2.94
N VAL A 107 -3.00 3.21 -3.57
CA VAL A 107 -1.56 3.39 -3.85
C VAL A 107 -1.29 4.49 -4.86
N CYS A 108 -2.15 4.65 -5.87
CA CYS A 108 -2.04 5.75 -6.83
C CYS A 108 -2.17 7.11 -6.14
N ALA A 109 -3.11 7.23 -5.22
CA ALA A 109 -3.33 8.47 -4.49
C ALA A 109 -2.21 8.76 -3.47
N VAL A 110 -1.79 7.75 -2.70
CA VAL A 110 -0.78 7.89 -1.64
C VAL A 110 0.62 8.14 -2.20
N PHE A 111 0.99 7.41 -3.26
CA PHE A 111 2.35 7.45 -3.82
C PHE A 111 2.48 8.29 -5.09
N ASP A 112 1.42 8.99 -5.47
CA ASP A 112 1.38 9.77 -6.72
C ASP A 112 1.80 8.94 -7.94
N LEU A 113 1.18 7.78 -8.08
CA LEU A 113 1.40 6.84 -9.18
C LEU A 113 0.24 6.89 -10.17
N LYS A 114 0.53 6.67 -11.42
CA LYS A 114 -0.47 6.45 -12.46
C LYS A 114 -0.84 4.96 -12.52
N LYS A 115 -2.08 4.65 -12.86
CA LYS A 115 -2.53 3.25 -13.02
C LYS A 115 -1.69 2.50 -14.06
N GLU A 116 -1.28 3.20 -15.10
CA GLU A 116 -0.45 2.69 -16.19
C GLU A 116 0.96 2.28 -15.75
N ASP A 117 1.46 2.83 -14.63
CA ASP A 117 2.75 2.46 -14.05
C ASP A 117 2.70 1.10 -13.32
N LEU A 118 1.49 0.60 -13.05
CA LEU A 118 1.27 -0.62 -12.28
C LEU A 118 1.19 -1.85 -13.19
N LYS A 119 2.05 -2.81 -12.95
CA LYS A 119 2.08 -4.10 -13.68
C LYS A 119 0.75 -4.85 -13.63
N CYS A 120 0.08 -4.83 -12.47
CA CYS A 120 -1.24 -5.45 -12.30
C CYS A 120 -2.31 -4.83 -13.19
N TYR A 121 -2.24 -3.53 -13.46
CA TYR A 121 -3.20 -2.82 -14.31
C TYR A 121 -2.92 -3.07 -15.79
N THR A 122 -1.68 -2.91 -16.24
CA THR A 122 -1.29 -3.14 -17.63
C THR A 122 -1.51 -4.59 -18.06
N ARG A 123 -1.28 -5.55 -17.16
CA ARG A 123 -1.56 -6.96 -17.39
C ARG A 123 -3.04 -7.24 -17.61
N LYS A 124 -3.94 -6.58 -16.88
CA LYS A 124 -5.39 -6.71 -17.08
C LYS A 124 -5.84 -6.19 -18.44
N LEU A 125 -5.22 -5.10 -18.91
CA LEU A 125 -5.52 -4.53 -20.23
C LEU A 125 -5.03 -5.42 -21.38
N SER A 126 -3.89 -6.10 -21.23
CA SER A 126 -3.32 -6.98 -22.24
C SER A 126 -4.04 -8.34 -22.34
N HIS A 127 -4.74 -8.74 -21.28
CA HIS A 127 -5.52 -9.97 -21.22
C HIS A 127 -6.95 -9.65 -20.76
N PRO A 128 -7.78 -9.07 -21.66
CA PRO A 128 -9.19 -8.89 -21.33
C PRO A 128 -9.78 -10.29 -21.07
N GLN A 129 -10.26 -10.50 -19.85
CA GLN A 129 -10.94 -11.74 -19.52
C GLN A 129 -12.18 -11.85 -20.42
N HIS A 130 -12.12 -12.77 -21.33
CA HIS A 130 -13.30 -13.17 -22.09
C HIS A 130 -14.27 -13.84 -21.12
N TRP A 131 -15.23 -13.08 -20.64
CA TRP A 131 -16.40 -13.63 -19.98
C TRP A 131 -17.28 -14.27 -21.07
N ASN A 132 -16.86 -15.40 -21.56
CA ASN A 132 -17.80 -16.27 -22.28
C ASN A 132 -18.58 -17.05 -21.23
N SER A 133 -19.74 -16.53 -20.93
CA SER A 133 -20.78 -17.30 -20.28
C SER A 133 -21.23 -18.44 -21.18
#